data_210a154e998a91bed69f1a4311fc3173
#
_entry.id   210a154e998a91bed69f1a4311fc3173
#
_cell.length_a   1.000
_cell.length_b   1.000
_cell.length_c   1.000
_cell.angle_alpha   90.00
_cell.angle_beta   90.00
_cell.angle_gamma   90.00
#
_symmetry.space_group_name_H-M   'P 1'
#
loop_
_entity.id
_entity.type
_entity.pdbx_description
1 polymer ?
#
loop_
_entity_poly.entity_id
_entity_poly.type
_entity_poly.pdbx_seq_one_letter_code
_entity_poly.pdbx_strand_id
1 'polypeptide(L)' 'MPASPAWLTPSQVAARLHVSPKTVSRWATQGRLAHRRTLGGHRRFDPELIDALVQALTYWP' A
#
# COMPACT_ATOMS: atom_id res chain seq x y z
N MET A 1 21.85 1.59 12.17
CA MET A 1 20.59 2.23 11.91
C MET A 1 19.46 1.22 11.85
N PRO A 2 18.50 1.36 12.72
CA PRO A 2 17.40 0.42 12.65
C PRO A 2 16.71 0.58 11.30
N ALA A 3 16.60 -0.50 10.61
CA ALA A 3 15.80 -0.52 9.41
C ALA A 3 14.37 -0.23 9.80
N SER A 4 13.89 0.94 9.46
CA SER A 4 12.45 1.09 9.37
C SER A 4 11.95 -0.02 8.45
N PRO A 5 10.84 -0.68 8.76
CA PRO A 5 10.25 -1.58 7.79
C PRO A 5 10.14 -0.80 6.48
N ALA A 6 10.66 -1.38 5.42
CA ALA A 6 10.62 -0.71 4.14
C ALA A 6 9.17 -0.48 3.74
N TRP A 7 8.80 0.77 3.61
CA TRP A 7 7.46 1.12 3.16
C TRP A 7 7.29 0.73 1.70
N LEU A 8 6.09 0.30 1.36
CA LEU A 8 5.80 -0.28 0.06
C LEU A 8 5.52 0.80 -0.98
N THR A 9 6.00 0.56 -2.19
CA THR A 9 5.63 1.37 -3.35
C THR A 9 4.24 0.98 -3.84
N PRO A 10 3.57 1.83 -4.65
CA PRO A 10 2.29 1.43 -5.25
C PRO A 10 2.37 0.12 -6.04
N SER A 11 3.47 -0.12 -6.74
CA SER A 11 3.65 -1.36 -7.50
C SER A 11 3.72 -2.58 -6.59
N GLN A 12 4.41 -2.45 -5.46
CA GLN A 12 4.50 -3.54 -4.48
C GLN A 12 3.15 -3.84 -3.84
N VAL A 13 2.39 -2.80 -3.51
CA VAL A 13 1.03 -2.95 -2.97
C VAL A 13 0.13 -3.62 -4.00
N ALA A 14 0.21 -3.17 -5.24
CA ALA A 14 -0.59 -3.73 -6.33
C ALA A 14 -0.36 -5.23 -6.49
N ALA A 15 0.91 -5.66 -6.43
CA ALA A 15 1.25 -7.07 -6.51
C ALA A 15 0.65 -7.88 -5.37
N ARG A 16 0.65 -7.34 -4.15
CA ARG A 16 0.09 -8.02 -2.98
C ARG A 16 -1.43 -8.12 -3.03
N LEU A 17 -2.09 -7.11 -3.58
CA LEU A 17 -3.55 -7.05 -3.66
C LEU A 17 -4.10 -7.62 -4.97
N HIS A 18 -3.22 -8.02 -5.88
CA HIS A 18 -3.60 -8.53 -7.21
C HIS A 18 -4.41 -7.53 -8.02
N VAL A 19 -4.00 -6.28 -7.98
CA VAL A 19 -4.60 -5.20 -8.77
C VAL A 19 -3.50 -4.44 -9.51
N SER A 20 -3.89 -3.48 -10.36
CA SER A 20 -2.89 -2.67 -11.06
C SER A 20 -2.36 -1.56 -10.15
N PRO A 21 -1.11 -1.09 -10.38
CA PRO A 21 -0.59 0.06 -9.64
C PRO A 21 -1.45 1.31 -9.80
N LYS A 22 -2.07 1.48 -10.95
CA LYS A 22 -2.97 2.60 -11.20
C LYS A 22 -4.17 2.57 -10.26
N THR A 23 -4.71 1.37 -9.99
CA THR A 23 -5.81 1.19 -9.06
C THR A 23 -5.39 1.58 -7.63
N VAL A 24 -4.19 1.18 -7.20
CA VAL A 24 -3.65 1.54 -5.89
C VAL A 24 -3.53 3.06 -5.78
N SER A 25 -2.99 3.72 -6.79
CA SER A 25 -2.85 5.18 -6.81
C SER A 25 -4.20 5.87 -6.74
N ARG A 26 -5.19 5.35 -7.43
CA ARG A 26 -6.55 5.89 -7.41
C ARG A 26 -7.16 5.79 -6.02
N TRP A 27 -7.03 4.64 -5.37
CA TRP A 27 -7.54 4.45 -4.02
C TRP A 27 -6.87 5.39 -3.02
N ALA A 28 -5.57 5.59 -3.16
CA ALA A 28 -4.84 6.53 -2.31
C ALA A 28 -5.33 7.95 -2.52
N THR A 29 -5.55 8.36 -3.77
CA THR A 29 -6.08 9.68 -4.11
C THR A 29 -7.48 9.89 -3.55
N GLN A 30 -8.30 8.84 -3.53
CA GLN A 30 -9.66 8.90 -3.01
C GLN A 30 -9.73 8.83 -1.48
N GLY A 31 -8.60 8.69 -0.81
CA GLY A 31 -8.57 8.56 0.65
C GLY A 31 -8.98 7.19 1.16
N ARG A 32 -9.10 6.19 0.29
CA ARG A 32 -9.47 4.82 0.67
C ARG A 32 -8.32 4.00 1.18
N LEU A 33 -7.10 4.42 0.89
CA LEU A 33 -5.90 3.71 1.25
C LEU A 33 -4.91 4.69 1.88
N ALA A 34 -4.63 4.49 3.16
CA ALA A 34 -3.72 5.37 3.89
C ALA A 34 -2.31 5.25 3.32
N HIS A 35 -1.66 6.39 3.16
CA HIS A 35 -0.31 6.45 2.60
C HIS A 35 0.42 7.68 3.12
N ARG A 36 1.73 7.70 2.90
CA ARG A 36 2.57 8.87 3.09
C ARG A 36 3.26 9.22 1.80
N ARG A 37 3.69 10.47 1.69
CA ARG A 37 4.48 10.92 0.55
C ARG A 37 5.91 11.15 0.98
N THR A 38 6.86 10.78 0.12
CA THR A 38 8.27 11.13 0.29
C THR A 38 8.47 12.58 -0.10
N LEU A 39 9.66 13.10 0.15
CA LEU A 39 10.01 14.47 -0.26
C LEU A 39 9.87 14.68 -1.77
N GLY A 40 10.05 13.63 -2.55
CA GLY A 40 9.87 13.69 -4.00
C GLY A 40 8.42 13.55 -4.45
N GLY A 41 7.47 13.49 -3.53
CA GLY A 41 6.05 13.36 -3.86
C GLY A 41 5.59 11.95 -4.20
N HIS A 42 6.41 10.95 -3.97
CA HIS A 42 6.07 9.55 -4.22
C HIS A 42 5.31 8.96 -3.05
N ARG A 43 4.26 8.20 -3.33
CA ARG A 43 3.46 7.55 -2.30
C ARG A 43 4.17 6.32 -1.74
N ARG A 44 4.00 6.12 -0.43
CA ARG A 44 4.51 4.94 0.28
C ARG A 44 3.43 4.43 1.23
N PHE A 45 3.36 3.11 1.37
CA PHE A 45 2.30 2.44 2.11
C PHE A 45 2.89 1.61 3.25
N ASP A 46 2.21 1.63 4.40
CA ASP A 46 2.63 0.89 5.58
C ASP A 46 2.49 -0.62 5.33
N PRO A 47 3.58 -1.40 5.43
CA PRO A 47 3.52 -2.84 5.21
C PRO A 47 2.54 -3.55 6.13
N GLU A 48 2.46 -3.14 7.39
CA GLU A 48 1.55 -3.77 8.35
C GLU A 48 0.10 -3.55 7.97
N LEU A 49 -0.22 -2.35 7.55
CA LEU A 49 -1.57 -2.01 7.11
C LEU A 49 -1.96 -2.81 5.87
N ILE A 50 -1.04 -2.91 4.92
CA ILE A 50 -1.29 -3.68 3.70
C ILE A 50 -1.42 -5.17 4.01
N ASP A 51 -0.60 -5.71 4.89
CA ASP A 51 -0.70 -7.12 5.28
C ASP A 51 -2.04 -7.40 5.96
N ALA A 52 -2.50 -6.50 6.82
CA ALA A 52 -3.81 -6.64 7.46
C ALA A 52 -4.93 -6.64 6.42
N LEU A 53 -4.83 -5.78 5.41
CA LEU A 53 -5.81 -5.71 4.34
C LEU A 53 -5.81 -6.98 3.50
N VAL A 54 -4.64 -7.50 3.17
CA VAL A 54 -4.51 -8.76 2.42
C VAL A 54 -5.15 -9.90 3.21
N GLN A 55 -4.89 -9.98 4.50
CA GLN A 55 -5.50 -11.00 5.36
C GLN A 55 -7.02 -10.88 5.40
N ALA A 56 -7.54 -9.67 5.52
CA ALA A 56 -8.97 -9.43 5.53
C ALA A 56 -9.62 -9.91 4.23
N LEU A 57 -8.99 -9.65 3.09
CA LEU A 57 -9.48 -10.09 1.79
C LEU A 57 -9.40 -11.61 1.64
N THR A 58 -8.37 -12.23 2.23
CA THR A 58 -8.20 -13.68 2.17
C THR A 58 -9.30 -14.41 2.95
N TYR A 59 -9.72 -13.84 4.10
CA TYR A 59 -10.76 -14.44 4.95
C TYR A 59 -12.16 -14.04 4.55
N TRP A 60 -12.30 -13.16 3.59
CA TRP A 60 -13.62 -12.73 3.14
C TRP A 60 -14.25 -13.85 2.30
N PRO A 61 -15.48 -14.28 2.64
CA PRO A 61 -16.16 -15.32 1.88
C PRO A 61 -16.52 -14.91 0.46
#